data_0970d9c6023bdbb34bc6582fc33b1585
#
_entry.id   0970d9c6023bdbb34bc6582fc33b1585
#
_cell.length_a   1.000
_cell.length_b   1.000
_cell.length_c   1.000
_cell.angle_alpha   90.00
_cell.angle_beta   90.00
_cell.angle_gamma   90.00
#
_symmetry.space_group_name_H-M   'P 1'
#
loop_
_entity.id
_entity.type
_entity.pdbx_description
1 polymer ?
#
loop_
_entity_poly.entity_id
_entity_poly.type
_entity_poly.pdbx_seq_one_letter_code
_entity_poly.pdbx_strand_id
1 'polypeptide(L)'
;MRVTFLGTSGAVPTTERNPSAVLVRREGERFLFDCGEGTQRQMMRFSTGFDVSHIFVTHLHGDHVLGIPGLLQTLDFNDRTDPLAIHAPHGTRSQLEQLIEATGERPTYPLRIHQVRPGDTVLDREEYAVEAFETDHRTKSVGYALVEDDRKGRFDRQKAEEELGIPPGPKYSKLHAGEPVEHDGRTVQPEEVVGPPRPGRRFVYTGDTRPTVATAEAAQDADLLVHEATFAEDRRDRAGQTGHTTAKQAAELANRAGVKRLALTHISTRYAGQGKRLEDEASAVFEGERVFVADDGQAIDVPFPDAE
;
A
#
# COMPACT_ATOMS: atom_id res chain seq x y z
N MET A 1 0.74 3.04 -10.29
CA MET A 1 0.67 1.99 -9.23
C MET A 1 -0.68 1.30 -9.33
N ARG A 2 -0.74 -0.02 -9.16
CA ARG A 2 -2.00 -0.79 -9.20
C ARG A 2 -2.16 -1.58 -7.90
N VAL A 3 -3.32 -1.45 -7.27
CA VAL A 3 -3.67 -2.13 -6.01
C VAL A 3 -4.75 -3.15 -6.30
N THR A 4 -4.55 -4.40 -5.86
CA THR A 4 -5.50 -5.50 -6.02
C THR A 4 -5.85 -6.07 -4.64
N PHE A 5 -7.13 -6.11 -4.31
CA PHE A 5 -7.62 -6.67 -3.06
C PHE A 5 -7.78 -8.19 -3.21
N LEU A 6 -6.93 -8.98 -2.58
CA LEU A 6 -6.98 -10.43 -2.62
C LEU A 6 -7.90 -11.00 -1.54
N GLY A 7 -8.05 -10.25 -0.44
CA GLY A 7 -8.92 -10.61 0.67
C GLY A 7 -9.36 -9.39 1.46
N THR A 8 -10.66 -9.32 1.74
CA THR A 8 -11.32 -8.13 2.32
C THR A 8 -12.19 -8.45 3.54
N SER A 9 -12.18 -9.70 4.01
CA SER A 9 -12.90 -10.13 5.22
C SER A 9 -12.08 -9.89 6.48
N GLY A 10 -12.74 -9.55 7.57
CA GLY A 10 -12.18 -9.48 8.91
C GLY A 10 -12.44 -10.75 9.72
N ALA A 11 -11.45 -11.19 10.45
CA ALA A 11 -11.39 -12.32 11.38
C ALA A 11 -11.54 -13.72 10.75
N VAL A 12 -12.54 -13.96 9.90
CA VAL A 12 -12.79 -15.27 9.29
C VAL A 12 -13.23 -15.12 7.84
N PRO A 13 -12.94 -16.10 6.96
CA PRO A 13 -13.40 -16.04 5.57
C PRO A 13 -14.94 -16.16 5.47
N THR A 14 -15.45 -15.66 4.37
CA THR A 14 -16.83 -15.93 3.90
C THR A 14 -16.77 -16.62 2.53
N THR A 15 -17.92 -16.95 1.96
CA THR A 15 -17.98 -17.43 0.57
C THR A 15 -17.62 -16.37 -0.45
N GLU A 16 -17.70 -15.09 -0.10
CA GLU A 16 -17.49 -13.93 -0.99
C GLU A 16 -16.15 -13.23 -0.71
N ARG A 17 -15.69 -13.26 0.55
CA ARG A 17 -14.52 -12.51 1.01
C ARG A 17 -13.51 -13.42 1.70
N ASN A 18 -12.28 -13.37 1.25
CA ASN A 18 -11.13 -14.04 1.83
C ASN A 18 -10.53 -13.16 2.94
N PRO A 19 -9.79 -13.73 3.92
CA PRO A 19 -9.03 -12.94 4.91
C PRO A 19 -8.03 -11.97 4.29
N SER A 20 -7.60 -11.01 5.09
CA SER A 20 -6.84 -9.83 4.69
C SER A 20 -5.62 -10.11 3.83
N ALA A 21 -5.60 -9.58 2.61
CA ALA A 21 -4.44 -9.55 1.74
C ALA A 21 -4.62 -8.47 0.66
N VAL A 22 -3.64 -7.60 0.49
CA VAL A 22 -3.64 -6.55 -0.54
C VAL A 22 -2.33 -6.60 -1.32
N LEU A 23 -2.42 -6.72 -2.64
CA LEU A 23 -1.27 -6.73 -3.54
C LEU A 23 -1.10 -5.38 -4.22
N VAL A 24 0.08 -4.79 -4.08
CA VAL A 24 0.47 -3.56 -4.76
C VAL A 24 1.51 -3.86 -5.82
N ARG A 25 1.27 -3.41 -7.05
CA ARG A 25 2.22 -3.45 -8.16
C ARG A 25 2.72 -2.04 -8.48
N ARG A 26 4.03 -1.86 -8.42
CA ARG A 26 4.73 -0.64 -8.80
C ARG A 26 5.85 -0.97 -9.77
N GLU A 27 5.74 -0.55 -11.01
CA GLU A 27 6.80 -0.61 -12.04
C GLU A 27 7.56 -1.96 -12.13
N GLY A 28 6.81 -3.06 -12.01
CA GLY A 28 7.40 -4.41 -12.07
C GLY A 28 7.58 -5.06 -10.69
N GLU A 29 7.71 -4.30 -9.62
CA GLU A 29 7.76 -4.82 -8.26
C GLU A 29 6.36 -5.16 -7.74
N ARG A 30 6.30 -6.19 -6.88
CA ARG A 30 5.05 -6.63 -6.24
C ARG A 30 5.25 -6.75 -4.73
N PHE A 31 4.39 -6.05 -4.00
CA PHE A 31 4.35 -5.99 -2.55
C PHE A 31 3.05 -6.58 -2.05
N LEU A 32 3.13 -7.52 -1.12
CA LEU A 32 1.96 -8.08 -0.47
C LEU A 32 1.83 -7.50 0.94
N PHE A 33 0.71 -6.87 1.23
CA PHE A 33 0.35 -6.37 2.54
C PHE A 33 -0.63 -7.34 3.18
N ASP A 34 -0.20 -7.98 4.26
CA ASP A 34 -0.79 -9.14 4.90
C ASP A 34 -0.95 -10.34 3.96
N CYS A 35 -1.12 -11.52 4.54
CA CYS A 35 -1.25 -12.78 3.82
C CYS A 35 -2.16 -13.71 4.62
N GLY A 36 -3.44 -13.43 4.61
CA GLY A 36 -4.44 -14.26 5.26
C GLY A 36 -4.62 -15.62 4.58
N GLU A 37 -5.35 -16.51 5.24
CA GLU A 37 -5.63 -17.85 4.72
C GLU A 37 -6.16 -17.81 3.27
N GLY A 38 -5.65 -18.66 2.40
CA GLY A 38 -6.11 -18.78 1.02
C GLY A 38 -5.59 -17.69 0.06
N THR A 39 -4.71 -16.79 0.49
CA THR A 39 -4.14 -15.73 -0.36
C THR A 39 -3.53 -16.29 -1.65
N GLN A 40 -2.77 -17.38 -1.59
CA GLN A 40 -2.21 -18.04 -2.79
C GLN A 40 -3.30 -18.46 -3.79
N ARG A 41 -4.44 -18.95 -3.32
CA ARG A 41 -5.57 -19.32 -4.17
C ARG A 41 -6.20 -18.09 -4.83
N GLN A 42 -6.31 -16.99 -4.09
CA GLN A 42 -6.80 -15.72 -4.62
C GLN A 42 -5.85 -15.15 -5.68
N MET A 43 -4.54 -15.26 -5.47
CA MET A 43 -3.53 -14.87 -6.48
C MET A 43 -3.71 -15.65 -7.77
N MET A 44 -3.98 -16.96 -7.70
CA MET A 44 -4.31 -17.78 -8.87
C MET A 44 -5.63 -17.35 -9.51
N ARG A 45 -6.69 -17.20 -8.70
CA ARG A 45 -8.04 -16.84 -9.14
C ARG A 45 -8.07 -15.53 -9.93
N PHE A 46 -7.31 -14.54 -9.48
CA PHE A 46 -7.26 -13.21 -10.08
C PHE A 46 -6.04 -12.98 -10.98
N SER A 47 -5.28 -14.06 -11.27
CA SER A 47 -4.15 -14.04 -12.20
C SER A 47 -3.12 -12.92 -11.90
N THR A 48 -2.85 -12.68 -10.62
CA THR A 48 -1.90 -11.63 -10.21
C THR A 48 -0.43 -12.05 -10.35
N GLY A 49 -0.17 -13.33 -10.54
CA GLY A 49 1.17 -13.91 -10.51
C GLY A 49 1.71 -14.04 -9.08
N PHE A 50 2.83 -14.77 -8.94
CA PHE A 50 3.47 -15.08 -7.65
C PHE A 50 4.79 -14.36 -7.42
N ASP A 51 5.18 -13.46 -8.30
CA ASP A 51 6.44 -12.73 -8.22
C ASP A 51 6.35 -11.58 -7.18
N VAL A 52 6.26 -11.96 -5.90
CA VAL A 52 6.23 -11.06 -4.75
C VAL A 52 7.65 -10.97 -4.18
N SER A 53 8.16 -9.77 -3.98
CA SER A 53 9.50 -9.51 -3.42
C SER A 53 9.47 -9.26 -1.91
N HIS A 54 8.39 -8.66 -1.40
CA HIS A 54 8.21 -8.30 -0.01
C HIS A 54 6.79 -8.63 0.48
N ILE A 55 6.70 -9.17 1.69
CA ILE A 55 5.44 -9.31 2.45
C ILE A 55 5.54 -8.39 3.66
N PHE A 56 4.61 -7.45 3.78
CA PHE A 56 4.48 -6.51 4.89
C PHE A 56 3.35 -6.96 5.80
N VAL A 57 3.69 -7.53 6.94
CA VAL A 57 2.74 -8.06 7.93
C VAL A 57 2.42 -6.96 8.93
N THR A 58 1.14 -6.61 9.04
CA THR A 58 0.70 -5.58 10.00
C THR A 58 0.69 -6.09 11.43
N HIS A 59 0.25 -7.30 11.66
CA HIS A 59 0.23 -8.00 12.95
C HIS A 59 0.01 -9.51 12.76
N LEU A 60 0.09 -10.29 13.85
CA LEU A 60 0.09 -11.75 13.76
C LEU A 60 -1.26 -12.42 14.11
N HIS A 61 -2.40 -11.76 13.92
CA HIS A 61 -3.67 -12.49 13.93
C HIS A 61 -3.76 -13.43 12.72
N GLY A 62 -4.47 -14.55 12.88
CA GLY A 62 -4.51 -15.61 11.88
C GLY A 62 -4.98 -15.15 10.50
N ASP A 63 -5.99 -14.29 10.47
CA ASP A 63 -6.55 -13.73 9.24
C ASP A 63 -5.61 -12.76 8.48
N HIS A 64 -4.43 -12.47 9.04
CA HIS A 64 -3.37 -11.68 8.41
C HIS A 64 -2.13 -12.51 8.04
N VAL A 65 -1.95 -13.72 8.58
CA VAL A 65 -0.69 -14.47 8.43
C VAL A 65 -0.83 -15.94 8.05
N LEU A 66 -2.00 -16.57 8.22
CA LEU A 66 -2.15 -18.01 8.01
C LEU A 66 -1.95 -18.47 6.54
N GLY A 67 -1.98 -17.54 5.59
CA GLY A 67 -1.65 -17.82 4.19
C GLY A 67 -0.16 -17.89 3.90
N ILE A 68 0.69 -17.35 4.79
CA ILE A 68 2.15 -17.28 4.57
C ILE A 68 2.75 -18.66 4.31
N PRO A 69 2.57 -19.69 5.16
CA PRO A 69 3.18 -21.00 4.91
C PRO A 69 2.83 -21.60 3.55
N GLY A 70 1.54 -21.55 3.19
CA GLY A 70 1.08 -22.07 1.91
C GLY A 70 1.61 -21.28 0.71
N LEU A 71 1.71 -19.96 0.82
CA LEU A 71 2.30 -19.11 -0.22
C LEU A 71 3.79 -19.46 -0.39
N LEU A 72 4.55 -19.55 0.70
CA LEU A 72 5.98 -19.89 0.65
C LEU A 72 6.23 -21.23 -0.04
N GLN A 73 5.44 -22.27 0.28
CA GLN A 73 5.52 -23.57 -0.38
C GLN A 73 5.15 -23.50 -1.87
N THR A 74 4.16 -22.67 -2.23
CA THR A 74 3.80 -22.46 -3.64
C THR A 74 4.93 -21.79 -4.42
N LEU A 75 5.60 -20.82 -3.81
CA LEU A 75 6.78 -20.18 -4.41
C LEU A 75 7.94 -21.15 -4.59
N ASP A 76 8.17 -22.02 -3.61
CA ASP A 76 9.20 -23.06 -3.67
C ASP A 76 8.89 -24.11 -4.75
N PHE A 77 7.65 -24.56 -4.82
CA PHE A 77 7.16 -25.50 -5.85
C PHE A 77 7.29 -24.94 -7.28
N ASN A 78 7.24 -23.61 -7.43
CA ASN A 78 7.44 -22.91 -8.69
C ASN A 78 8.92 -22.54 -8.94
N ASP A 79 9.86 -23.25 -8.33
CA ASP A 79 11.32 -23.13 -8.52
C ASP A 79 11.84 -21.70 -8.27
N ARG A 80 11.27 -20.99 -7.29
CA ARG A 80 11.77 -19.67 -6.93
C ARG A 80 13.21 -19.73 -6.47
N THR A 81 14.05 -18.83 -6.99
CA THR A 81 15.45 -18.64 -6.56
C THR A 81 15.70 -17.29 -5.93
N ASP A 82 14.87 -16.29 -6.25
CA ASP A 82 15.03 -14.94 -5.77
C ASP A 82 14.66 -14.80 -4.27
N PRO A 83 15.37 -13.96 -3.53
CA PRO A 83 15.06 -13.71 -2.12
C PRO A 83 13.64 -13.19 -1.92
N LEU A 84 13.00 -13.61 -0.82
CA LEU A 84 11.76 -13.04 -0.29
C LEU A 84 12.02 -12.43 1.07
N ALA A 85 11.56 -11.21 1.28
CA ALA A 85 11.62 -10.54 2.58
C ALA A 85 10.23 -10.49 3.22
N ILE A 86 10.14 -10.85 4.51
CA ILE A 86 8.93 -10.65 5.33
C ILE A 86 9.25 -9.62 6.39
N HIS A 87 8.45 -8.56 6.46
CA HIS A 87 8.55 -7.49 7.43
C HIS A 87 7.41 -7.65 8.44
N ALA A 88 7.71 -7.74 9.73
CA ALA A 88 6.71 -7.99 10.77
C ALA A 88 7.00 -7.16 12.03
N PRO A 89 6.00 -6.85 12.87
CA PRO A 89 6.19 -6.03 14.07
C PRO A 89 7.28 -6.57 14.99
N HIS A 90 8.02 -5.66 15.60
CA HIS A 90 9.12 -6.01 16.50
C HIS A 90 8.65 -6.92 17.65
N GLY A 91 9.43 -7.97 17.91
CA GLY A 91 9.17 -8.96 18.96
C GLY A 91 8.12 -10.01 18.57
N THR A 92 7.85 -10.20 17.25
CA THR A 92 6.96 -11.25 16.73
C THR A 92 7.70 -12.30 15.90
N ARG A 93 9.01 -12.12 15.69
CA ARG A 93 9.83 -12.98 14.82
C ARG A 93 9.72 -14.47 15.16
N SER A 94 9.84 -14.84 16.43
CA SER A 94 9.79 -16.25 16.84
C SER A 94 8.44 -16.91 16.53
N GLN A 95 7.33 -16.18 16.71
CA GLN A 95 5.99 -16.67 16.37
C GLN A 95 5.83 -16.87 14.87
N LEU A 96 6.35 -15.94 14.07
CA LEU A 96 6.32 -16.02 12.61
C LEU A 96 7.19 -17.19 12.10
N GLU A 97 8.39 -17.38 12.65
CA GLU A 97 9.26 -18.52 12.34
C GLU A 97 8.57 -19.84 12.68
N GLN A 98 7.94 -19.96 13.85
CA GLN A 98 7.16 -21.15 14.23
C GLN A 98 6.00 -21.41 13.28
N LEU A 99 5.31 -20.39 12.83
CA LEU A 99 4.23 -20.52 11.85
C LEU A 99 4.77 -21.03 10.50
N ILE A 100 5.88 -20.51 10.02
CA ILE A 100 6.49 -20.90 8.75
C ILE A 100 6.98 -22.37 8.83
N GLU A 101 7.54 -22.77 9.96
CA GLU A 101 8.10 -24.10 10.18
C GLU A 101 7.06 -25.14 10.63
N ALA A 102 5.79 -24.75 10.81
CA ALA A 102 4.75 -25.64 11.33
C ALA A 102 4.53 -26.91 10.49
N THR A 103 4.90 -26.88 9.21
CA THR A 103 4.84 -28.06 8.30
C THR A 103 6.12 -28.91 8.31
N GLY A 104 7.17 -28.48 9.02
CA GLY A 104 8.47 -29.15 9.07
C GLY A 104 9.38 -28.87 7.87
N GLU A 105 8.92 -28.08 6.91
CA GLU A 105 9.66 -27.71 5.70
C GLU A 105 9.97 -26.20 5.69
N ARG A 106 11.17 -25.87 5.19
CA ARG A 106 11.56 -24.49 4.92
C ARG A 106 11.73 -24.27 3.42
N PRO A 107 11.43 -23.08 2.90
CA PRO A 107 11.71 -22.76 1.50
C PRO A 107 13.19 -22.96 1.16
N THR A 108 13.47 -23.43 -0.06
CA THR A 108 14.84 -23.62 -0.57
C THR A 108 15.49 -22.30 -1.02
N TYR A 109 14.69 -21.29 -1.32
CA TYR A 109 15.14 -19.95 -1.67
C TYR A 109 15.42 -19.08 -0.42
N PRO A 110 16.25 -18.01 -0.55
CA PRO A 110 16.58 -17.17 0.58
C PRO A 110 15.35 -16.45 1.16
N LEU A 111 14.97 -16.76 2.40
CA LEU A 111 13.91 -16.11 3.16
C LEU A 111 14.53 -15.20 4.23
N ARG A 112 14.15 -13.92 4.24
CA ARG A 112 14.62 -12.93 5.21
C ARG A 112 13.45 -12.40 6.03
N ILE A 113 13.56 -12.43 7.36
CA ILE A 113 12.55 -11.90 8.27
C ILE A 113 13.13 -10.67 8.97
N HIS A 114 12.50 -9.53 8.74
CA HIS A 114 12.84 -8.25 9.33
C HIS A 114 11.82 -7.85 10.38
N GLN A 115 12.31 -7.32 11.50
CA GLN A 115 11.45 -6.79 12.56
C GLN A 115 11.33 -5.28 12.40
N VAL A 116 10.11 -4.77 12.49
CA VAL A 116 9.74 -3.40 12.18
C VAL A 116 9.14 -2.71 13.41
N ARG A 117 9.51 -1.45 13.63
CA ARG A 117 8.91 -0.55 14.62
C ARG A 117 8.22 0.62 13.94
N PRO A 118 7.21 1.23 14.58
CA PRO A 118 6.70 2.52 14.13
C PRO A 118 7.84 3.54 13.98
N GLY A 119 7.86 4.27 12.86
CA GLY A 119 8.89 5.23 12.49
C GLY A 119 10.07 4.65 11.70
N ASP A 120 10.14 3.33 11.50
CA ASP A 120 11.19 2.73 10.67
C ASP A 120 10.90 2.96 9.18
N THR A 121 11.93 3.32 8.41
CA THR A 121 11.94 3.15 6.95
C THR A 121 12.27 1.69 6.66
N VAL A 122 11.25 0.93 6.29
CA VAL A 122 11.29 -0.53 6.15
C VAL A 122 11.94 -0.95 4.83
N LEU A 123 11.72 -0.16 3.80
CA LEU A 123 12.31 -0.32 2.49
C LEU A 123 12.66 1.07 1.96
N ASP A 124 13.91 1.25 1.57
CA ASP A 124 14.42 2.49 0.99
C ASP A 124 14.96 2.21 -0.42
N ARG A 125 14.46 2.93 -1.40
CA ARG A 125 14.80 2.82 -2.83
C ARG A 125 15.04 4.22 -3.39
N GLU A 126 15.66 4.29 -4.57
CA GLU A 126 15.98 5.55 -5.26
C GLU A 126 14.75 6.43 -5.55
N GLU A 127 13.58 5.82 -5.72
CA GLU A 127 12.37 6.54 -6.16
C GLU A 127 11.20 6.43 -5.17
N TYR A 128 11.32 5.63 -4.11
CA TYR A 128 10.26 5.45 -3.11
C TYR A 128 10.78 4.83 -1.82
N ALA A 129 10.04 5.02 -0.76
CA ALA A 129 10.23 4.34 0.52
C ALA A 129 8.95 3.62 0.96
N VAL A 130 9.12 2.58 1.80
CA VAL A 130 8.03 2.02 2.60
C VAL A 130 8.33 2.31 4.06
N GLU A 131 7.43 3.04 4.70
CA GLU A 131 7.54 3.48 6.08
C GLU A 131 6.54 2.75 6.96
N ALA A 132 6.91 2.44 8.19
CA ALA A 132 6.02 1.87 9.17
C ALA A 132 5.52 2.94 10.13
N PHE A 133 4.22 2.91 10.46
CA PHE A 133 3.63 3.84 11.42
C PHE A 133 2.87 3.12 12.53
N GLU A 134 2.61 3.84 13.62
CA GLU A 134 1.91 3.31 14.79
C GLU A 134 0.42 3.09 14.52
N THR A 135 -0.07 1.94 14.94
CA THR A 135 -1.49 1.58 14.95
C THR A 135 -1.93 1.20 16.37
N ASP A 136 -3.21 1.38 16.68
CA ASP A 136 -3.78 1.03 17.98
C ASP A 136 -4.66 -0.22 17.88
N HIS A 137 -4.03 -1.37 18.06
CA HIS A 137 -4.72 -2.66 18.06
C HIS A 137 -4.42 -3.45 19.35
N ARG A 138 -5.10 -4.58 19.55
CA ARG A 138 -4.99 -5.41 20.77
C ARG A 138 -3.73 -6.24 20.86
N THR A 139 -2.94 -6.27 19.82
CA THR A 139 -1.64 -6.95 19.72
C THR A 139 -0.60 -6.00 19.12
N LYS A 140 0.67 -6.44 19.09
CA LYS A 140 1.72 -5.68 18.40
C LYS A 140 1.38 -5.49 16.93
N SER A 141 1.25 -4.27 16.49
CA SER A 141 0.83 -3.92 15.14
C SER A 141 1.54 -2.70 14.60
N VAL A 142 1.62 -2.61 13.29
CA VAL A 142 2.09 -1.45 12.52
C VAL A 142 1.25 -1.32 11.26
N GLY A 143 1.06 -0.10 10.78
CA GLY A 143 0.61 0.17 9.42
C GLY A 143 1.80 0.48 8.52
N TYR A 144 1.57 0.53 7.21
CA TYR A 144 2.60 0.80 6.21
C TYR A 144 2.17 1.89 5.24
N ALA A 145 3.09 2.80 4.92
CA ALA A 145 2.93 3.80 3.87
C ALA A 145 3.99 3.57 2.80
N LEU A 146 3.59 3.39 1.54
CA LEU A 146 4.47 3.43 0.38
C LEU A 146 4.42 4.84 -0.18
N VAL A 147 5.54 5.53 -0.14
CA VAL A 147 5.69 6.94 -0.50
C VAL A 147 6.69 7.05 -1.64
N GLU A 148 6.25 7.52 -2.78
CA GLU A 148 7.13 7.82 -3.90
C GLU A 148 7.71 9.22 -3.78
N ASP A 149 8.97 9.37 -4.19
CA ASP A 149 9.64 10.66 -4.26
C ASP A 149 9.01 11.55 -5.32
N ASP A 150 9.22 12.85 -5.17
CA ASP A 150 8.85 13.80 -6.20
C ASP A 150 9.58 13.49 -7.51
N ARG A 151 8.82 13.48 -8.60
CA ARG A 151 9.34 13.28 -9.94
C ARG A 151 9.89 14.58 -10.51
N LYS A 152 10.83 14.49 -11.44
CA LYS A 152 11.36 15.63 -12.17
C LYS A 152 10.23 16.41 -12.85
N GLY A 153 10.36 17.72 -12.87
CA GLY A 153 9.46 18.63 -13.58
C GLY A 153 9.32 18.27 -15.07
N ARG A 154 8.24 18.70 -15.70
CA ARG A 154 8.06 18.52 -17.14
C ARG A 154 9.07 19.40 -17.89
N PHE A 155 9.74 18.84 -18.89
CA PHE A 155 10.63 19.59 -19.77
C PHE A 155 9.81 20.32 -20.84
N ASP A 156 9.95 21.66 -20.88
CA ASP A 156 9.29 22.50 -21.88
C ASP A 156 10.10 22.50 -23.18
N ARG A 157 9.73 21.60 -24.09
CA ARG A 157 10.39 21.47 -25.39
C ARG A 157 10.16 22.71 -26.26
N GLN A 158 8.95 23.26 -26.23
CA GLN A 158 8.60 24.40 -27.05
C GLN A 158 9.48 25.60 -26.68
N LYS A 159 9.58 25.89 -25.40
CA LYS A 159 10.44 26.96 -24.92
C LYS A 159 11.91 26.74 -25.23
N ALA A 160 12.40 25.49 -25.08
CA ALA A 160 13.77 25.14 -25.40
C ALA A 160 14.08 25.36 -26.89
N GLU A 161 13.20 24.97 -27.81
CA GLU A 161 13.40 25.05 -29.25
C GLU A 161 13.12 26.45 -29.82
N GLU A 162 11.97 27.03 -29.48
CA GLU A 162 11.49 28.25 -30.11
C GLU A 162 12.03 29.54 -29.46
N GLU A 163 12.21 29.56 -28.13
CA GLU A 163 12.69 30.75 -27.43
C GLU A 163 14.20 30.72 -27.18
N LEU A 164 14.77 29.56 -26.85
CA LEU A 164 16.18 29.41 -26.49
C LEU A 164 17.04 28.85 -27.65
N GLY A 165 16.41 28.41 -28.73
CA GLY A 165 17.12 27.91 -29.93
C GLY A 165 17.85 26.58 -29.71
N ILE A 166 17.60 25.87 -28.60
CA ILE A 166 18.29 24.61 -28.27
C ILE A 166 17.61 23.46 -29.01
N PRO A 167 18.30 22.80 -29.97
CA PRO A 167 17.69 21.68 -30.67
C PRO A 167 17.61 20.44 -29.79
N PRO A 168 16.66 19.49 -30.08
CA PRO A 168 16.60 18.20 -29.41
C PRO A 168 17.95 17.49 -29.42
N GLY A 169 18.39 16.99 -28.25
CA GLY A 169 19.68 16.32 -28.16
C GLY A 169 20.20 16.21 -26.70
N PRO A 170 21.50 15.92 -26.54
CA PRO A 170 22.13 15.68 -25.24
C PRO A 170 21.96 16.83 -24.22
N LYS A 171 21.81 18.08 -24.73
CA LYS A 171 21.57 19.25 -23.84
C LYS A 171 20.24 19.14 -23.10
N TYR A 172 19.19 18.56 -23.71
CA TYR A 172 17.92 18.31 -23.04
C TYR A 172 18.07 17.37 -21.85
N SER A 173 18.84 16.29 -22.03
CA SER A 173 19.08 15.34 -20.94
C SER A 173 19.84 15.98 -19.78
N LYS A 174 20.82 16.85 -20.07
CA LYS A 174 21.56 17.60 -19.04
C LYS A 174 20.64 18.55 -18.30
N LEU A 175 19.91 19.40 -19.02
CA LEU A 175 18.95 20.34 -18.38
C LEU A 175 17.90 19.59 -17.56
N HIS A 176 17.37 18.48 -18.09
CA HIS A 176 16.41 17.65 -17.33
C HIS A 176 17.05 16.92 -16.15
N ALA A 177 18.38 16.72 -16.14
CA ALA A 177 19.13 16.20 -15.02
C ALA A 177 19.45 17.25 -13.95
N GLY A 178 19.14 18.53 -14.20
CA GLY A 178 19.45 19.65 -13.30
C GLY A 178 20.83 20.26 -13.57
N GLU A 179 21.42 19.99 -14.73
CA GLU A 179 22.73 20.53 -15.11
C GLU A 179 22.57 21.72 -16.08
N PRO A 180 23.21 22.88 -15.84
CA PRO A 180 23.19 23.97 -16.79
C PRO A 180 23.96 23.61 -18.08
N VAL A 181 23.57 24.22 -19.19
CA VAL A 181 24.22 24.01 -20.48
C VAL A 181 24.58 25.32 -21.15
N GLU A 182 25.74 25.33 -21.84
CA GLU A 182 26.13 26.46 -22.70
C GLU A 182 25.48 26.32 -24.08
N HIS A 183 24.79 27.38 -24.55
CA HIS A 183 24.21 27.48 -25.87
C HIS A 183 24.27 28.90 -26.39
N ASP A 184 24.87 29.08 -27.59
CA ASP A 184 25.06 30.37 -28.29
C ASP A 184 25.66 31.49 -27.37
N GLY A 185 26.69 31.12 -26.57
CA GLY A 185 27.39 32.04 -25.68
C GLY A 185 26.61 32.42 -24.42
N ARG A 186 25.52 31.71 -24.12
CA ARG A 186 24.68 31.87 -22.92
C ARG A 186 24.64 30.56 -22.13
N THR A 187 24.73 30.69 -20.80
CA THR A 187 24.42 29.57 -19.91
C THR A 187 22.91 29.52 -19.71
N VAL A 188 22.29 28.41 -20.06
CA VAL A 188 20.87 28.13 -19.85
C VAL A 188 20.74 27.29 -18.57
N GLN A 189 19.94 27.77 -17.63
CA GLN A 189 19.66 27.07 -16.37
C GLN A 189 18.52 26.07 -16.55
N PRO A 190 18.53 24.93 -15.82
CA PRO A 190 17.46 23.94 -15.85
C PRO A 190 16.07 24.52 -15.63
N GLU A 191 15.91 25.43 -14.68
CA GLU A 191 14.64 26.04 -14.29
C GLU A 191 14.00 26.89 -15.41
N GLU A 192 14.78 27.22 -16.45
CA GLU A 192 14.24 27.94 -17.60
C GLU A 192 13.36 27.06 -18.49
N VAL A 193 13.60 25.73 -18.49
CA VAL A 193 12.91 24.76 -19.34
C VAL A 193 12.38 23.53 -18.59
N VAL A 194 12.69 23.39 -17.32
CA VAL A 194 12.17 22.31 -16.46
C VAL A 194 11.23 22.95 -15.44
N GLY A 195 9.98 22.51 -15.47
CA GLY A 195 8.97 22.96 -14.49
C GLY A 195 9.28 22.51 -13.06
N PRO A 196 8.45 22.86 -12.10
CA PRO A 196 8.60 22.41 -10.71
C PRO A 196 8.54 20.88 -10.60
N PRO A 197 9.13 20.30 -9.54
CA PRO A 197 8.96 18.89 -9.22
C PRO A 197 7.48 18.51 -9.20
N ARG A 198 7.18 17.29 -9.58
CA ARG A 198 5.82 16.75 -9.65
C ARG A 198 5.65 15.69 -8.57
N PRO A 199 4.58 15.75 -7.76
CA PRO A 199 4.44 14.85 -6.64
C PRO A 199 4.43 13.37 -7.06
N GLY A 200 5.09 12.54 -6.26
CA GLY A 200 4.97 11.09 -6.28
C GLY A 200 3.60 10.64 -5.76
N ARG A 201 3.36 9.34 -5.73
CA ARG A 201 2.12 8.76 -5.19
C ARG A 201 2.34 8.31 -3.75
N ARG A 202 1.28 8.44 -2.93
CA ARG A 202 1.25 7.93 -1.57
C ARG A 202 0.12 6.90 -1.42
N PHE A 203 0.49 5.66 -1.08
CA PHE A 203 -0.41 4.56 -0.73
C PHE A 203 -0.23 4.21 0.74
N VAL A 204 -1.33 4.07 1.48
CA VAL A 204 -1.30 3.74 2.91
C VAL A 204 -2.21 2.53 3.17
N TYR A 205 -1.70 1.58 3.96
CA TYR A 205 -2.41 0.39 4.43
C TYR A 205 -2.33 0.31 5.95
N THR A 206 -3.47 0.33 6.63
CA THR A 206 -3.50 0.40 8.10
C THR A 206 -3.36 -0.95 8.78
N GLY A 207 -3.85 -2.04 8.15
CA GLY A 207 -4.22 -3.22 8.91
C GLY A 207 -5.31 -2.88 9.92
N ASP A 208 -5.37 -3.63 11.02
CA ASP A 208 -6.37 -3.44 12.08
C ASP A 208 -5.94 -2.36 13.05
N THR A 209 -6.83 -1.41 13.30
CA THR A 209 -6.55 -0.29 14.21
C THR A 209 -7.81 0.44 14.64
N ARG A 210 -7.78 1.04 15.82
CA ARG A 210 -8.66 2.17 16.14
C ARG A 210 -8.22 3.41 15.35
N PRO A 211 -9.08 4.43 15.19
CA PRO A 211 -8.64 5.70 14.61
C PRO A 211 -7.57 6.34 15.49
N THR A 212 -6.40 6.66 14.91
CA THR A 212 -5.29 7.30 15.62
C THR A 212 -4.80 8.56 14.91
N VAL A 213 -4.09 9.42 15.64
CA VAL A 213 -3.39 10.57 15.05
C VAL A 213 -2.27 10.10 14.14
N ALA A 214 -1.51 9.08 14.55
CA ALA A 214 -0.42 8.52 13.75
C ALA A 214 -0.91 7.98 12.39
N THR A 215 -2.09 7.32 12.36
CA THR A 215 -2.70 6.89 11.09
C THR A 215 -3.08 8.09 10.21
N ALA A 216 -3.63 9.16 10.79
CA ALA A 216 -3.97 10.36 10.02
C ALA A 216 -2.72 11.07 9.48
N GLU A 217 -1.64 11.14 10.26
CA GLU A 217 -0.35 11.71 9.83
C GLU A 217 0.29 10.88 8.71
N ALA A 218 0.30 9.56 8.83
CA ALA A 218 0.82 8.66 7.79
C ALA A 218 0.00 8.75 6.49
N ALA A 219 -1.32 8.99 6.60
CA ALA A 219 -2.23 9.12 5.49
C ALA A 219 -2.34 10.55 4.93
N GLN A 220 -1.52 11.50 5.42
CA GLN A 220 -1.56 12.89 4.96
C GLN A 220 -1.45 12.97 3.43
N ASP A 221 -2.48 13.57 2.79
CA ASP A 221 -2.60 13.77 1.34
C ASP A 221 -2.45 12.47 0.50
N ALA A 222 -2.79 11.30 1.08
CA ALA A 222 -2.65 10.03 0.39
C ALA A 222 -3.55 9.93 -0.84
N ASP A 223 -2.99 9.41 -1.94
CA ASP A 223 -3.75 9.13 -3.16
C ASP A 223 -4.71 7.95 -2.97
N LEU A 224 -4.32 7.00 -2.12
CA LEU A 224 -5.16 5.90 -1.68
C LEU A 224 -4.84 5.51 -0.23
N LEU A 225 -5.84 5.60 0.62
CA LEU A 225 -5.85 4.97 1.94
C LEU A 225 -6.68 3.68 1.89
N VAL A 226 -6.08 2.55 2.23
CA VAL A 226 -6.77 1.29 2.51
C VAL A 226 -6.87 1.16 4.02
N HIS A 227 -8.08 1.33 4.54
CA HIS A 227 -8.37 1.33 5.96
C HIS A 227 -9.37 0.23 6.33
N GLU A 228 -9.18 -0.38 7.49
CA GLU A 228 -10.17 -1.29 8.02
C GLU A 228 -11.50 -0.56 8.29
N ALA A 229 -12.60 -1.29 8.13
CA ALA A 229 -13.94 -0.85 8.48
C ALA A 229 -14.75 -2.06 8.96
N THR A 230 -14.27 -2.66 10.02
CA THR A 230 -14.82 -3.91 10.57
C THR A 230 -16.29 -3.77 10.96
N PHE A 231 -16.72 -2.57 11.33
CA PHE A 231 -18.06 -2.32 11.84
C PHE A 231 -18.77 -1.15 11.15
N ALA A 232 -20.10 -1.20 11.16
CA ALA A 232 -20.98 -0.06 10.91
C ALA A 232 -21.07 0.81 12.19
N GLU A 233 -21.58 2.03 12.06
CA GLU A 233 -21.61 3.02 13.13
C GLU A 233 -22.44 2.59 14.35
N ASP A 234 -23.48 1.76 14.16
CA ASP A 234 -24.28 1.20 15.26
C ASP A 234 -23.49 0.28 16.20
N ARG A 235 -22.26 -0.07 15.82
CA ARG A 235 -21.33 -0.89 16.60
C ARG A 235 -20.06 -0.15 17.04
N ARG A 236 -20.09 1.17 17.08
CA ARG A 236 -18.92 2.02 17.43
C ARG A 236 -18.25 1.59 18.75
N ASP A 237 -19.07 1.37 19.81
CA ASP A 237 -18.53 0.93 21.09
C ASP A 237 -17.82 -0.43 20.98
N ARG A 238 -18.40 -1.35 20.22
CA ARG A 238 -17.79 -2.66 19.96
C ARG A 238 -16.50 -2.53 19.19
N ALA A 239 -16.46 -1.71 18.14
CA ALA A 239 -15.24 -1.40 17.39
C ALA A 239 -14.12 -0.95 18.33
N GLY A 240 -14.38 0.06 19.18
CA GLY A 240 -13.43 0.56 20.17
C GLY A 240 -12.96 -0.52 21.15
N GLN A 241 -13.86 -1.36 21.68
CA GLN A 241 -13.51 -2.43 22.61
C GLN A 241 -12.65 -3.53 21.98
N THR A 242 -12.84 -3.82 20.69
CA THR A 242 -12.12 -4.87 19.99
C THR A 242 -10.89 -4.40 19.23
N GLY A 243 -10.58 -3.10 19.25
CA GLY A 243 -9.39 -2.54 18.59
C GLY A 243 -9.58 -2.28 17.09
N HIS A 244 -10.81 -1.91 16.71
CA HIS A 244 -11.22 -1.71 15.32
C HIS A 244 -11.90 -0.37 15.10
N THR A 245 -12.26 -0.12 13.84
CA THR A 245 -12.84 1.13 13.36
C THR A 245 -14.21 0.88 12.71
N THR A 246 -15.12 1.89 12.77
CA THR A 246 -16.32 1.90 11.93
C THR A 246 -16.05 2.54 10.57
N ALA A 247 -16.87 2.20 9.56
CA ALA A 247 -16.74 2.80 8.22
C ALA A 247 -16.81 4.34 8.27
N LYS A 248 -17.70 4.89 9.10
CA LYS A 248 -17.81 6.33 9.32
C LYS A 248 -16.54 6.93 9.95
N GLN A 249 -15.98 6.29 10.98
CA GLN A 249 -14.76 6.75 11.64
C GLN A 249 -13.56 6.73 10.68
N ALA A 250 -13.45 5.69 9.81
CA ALA A 250 -12.41 5.63 8.79
C ALA A 250 -12.53 6.81 7.81
N ALA A 251 -13.75 7.16 7.38
CA ALA A 251 -13.99 8.31 6.52
C ALA A 251 -13.69 9.65 7.20
N GLU A 252 -14.08 9.83 8.46
CA GLU A 252 -13.76 11.02 9.26
C GLU A 252 -12.24 11.19 9.45
N LEU A 253 -11.49 10.09 9.64
CA LEU A 253 -10.03 10.10 9.71
C LEU A 253 -9.43 10.49 8.35
N ALA A 254 -9.92 9.88 7.26
CA ALA A 254 -9.46 10.15 5.91
C ALA A 254 -9.65 11.63 5.52
N ASN A 255 -10.76 12.28 5.92
CA ASN A 255 -10.98 13.71 5.71
C ASN A 255 -9.92 14.55 6.43
N ARG A 256 -9.65 14.25 7.70
CA ARG A 256 -8.60 14.99 8.46
C ARG A 256 -7.22 14.88 7.84
N ALA A 257 -6.96 13.76 7.17
CA ALA A 257 -5.70 13.51 6.47
C ALA A 257 -5.67 14.04 5.01
N GLY A 258 -6.77 14.60 4.49
CA GLY A 258 -6.82 15.06 3.10
C GLY A 258 -6.73 13.93 2.07
N VAL A 259 -7.16 12.72 2.42
CA VAL A 259 -7.09 11.54 1.56
C VAL A 259 -7.96 11.72 0.32
N LYS A 260 -7.41 11.44 -0.86
CA LYS A 260 -8.16 11.55 -2.11
C LYS A 260 -9.12 10.37 -2.30
N ARG A 261 -8.67 9.15 -2.06
CA ARG A 261 -9.50 7.94 -2.23
C ARG A 261 -9.37 7.02 -1.02
N LEU A 262 -10.51 6.55 -0.52
CA LEU A 262 -10.61 5.65 0.63
C LEU A 262 -11.19 4.31 0.20
N ALA A 263 -10.43 3.23 0.41
CA ALA A 263 -10.90 1.86 0.27
C ALA A 263 -11.12 1.26 1.65
N LEU A 264 -12.33 0.79 1.91
CA LEU A 264 -12.70 0.13 3.14
C LEU A 264 -12.52 -1.38 2.99
N THR A 265 -11.82 -2.00 3.93
CA THR A 265 -11.51 -3.44 3.95
C THR A 265 -11.75 -4.04 5.32
N HIS A 266 -11.40 -5.31 5.53
CA HIS A 266 -11.55 -6.02 6.80
C HIS A 266 -13.00 -6.05 7.31
N ILE A 267 -13.92 -6.31 6.39
CA ILE A 267 -15.37 -6.25 6.67
C ILE A 267 -15.78 -7.46 7.51
N SER A 268 -16.42 -7.21 8.66
CA SER A 268 -16.94 -8.28 9.49
C SER A 268 -17.97 -9.13 8.76
N THR A 269 -17.94 -10.44 8.98
CA THR A 269 -18.91 -11.41 8.44
C THR A 269 -20.36 -11.06 8.77
N ARG A 270 -20.62 -10.22 9.79
CA ARG A 270 -21.94 -9.68 10.11
C ARG A 270 -22.55 -8.88 8.97
N TYR A 271 -21.72 -8.34 8.09
CA TYR A 271 -22.12 -7.53 6.95
C TYR A 271 -21.96 -8.27 5.61
N ALA A 272 -21.92 -9.63 5.65
CA ALA A 272 -21.91 -10.43 4.43
C ALA A 272 -23.11 -10.03 3.53
N GLY A 273 -22.84 -9.71 2.25
CA GLY A 273 -23.84 -9.18 1.32
C GLY A 273 -24.32 -7.75 1.62
N GLN A 274 -23.82 -7.08 2.66
CA GLN A 274 -24.27 -5.74 3.09
C GLN A 274 -23.12 -4.69 3.05
N GLY A 275 -22.10 -4.91 2.25
CA GLY A 275 -20.98 -3.95 2.12
C GLY A 275 -21.45 -2.54 1.75
N LYS A 276 -22.54 -2.44 0.97
CA LYS A 276 -23.15 -1.15 0.60
C LYS A 276 -23.55 -0.29 1.79
N ARG A 277 -24.01 -0.90 2.89
CA ARG A 277 -24.35 -0.17 4.12
C ARG A 277 -23.13 0.58 4.69
N LEU A 278 -21.97 -0.08 4.76
CA LEU A 278 -20.74 0.54 5.27
C LEU A 278 -20.25 1.63 4.33
N GLU A 279 -20.37 1.38 3.03
CA GLU A 279 -20.04 2.37 1.99
C GLU A 279 -20.93 3.62 2.09
N ASP A 280 -22.24 3.44 2.28
CA ASP A 280 -23.17 4.56 2.46
C ASP A 280 -22.87 5.38 3.71
N GLU A 281 -22.57 4.72 4.85
CA GLU A 281 -22.18 5.40 6.09
C GLU A 281 -20.88 6.22 5.93
N ALA A 282 -19.88 5.67 5.23
CA ALA A 282 -18.66 6.39 4.93
C ALA A 282 -18.89 7.52 3.91
N SER A 283 -19.63 7.26 2.84
CA SER A 283 -19.93 8.24 1.79
C SER A 283 -20.71 9.46 2.29
N ALA A 284 -21.50 9.27 3.36
CA ALA A 284 -22.26 10.36 3.95
C ALA A 284 -21.37 11.45 4.60
N VAL A 285 -20.10 11.13 4.89
CA VAL A 285 -19.17 12.04 5.55
C VAL A 285 -17.85 12.24 4.81
N PHE A 286 -17.49 11.37 3.87
CA PHE A 286 -16.24 11.49 3.13
C PHE A 286 -16.27 12.64 2.12
N GLU A 287 -15.24 13.47 2.14
CA GLU A 287 -15.12 14.69 1.31
C GLU A 287 -14.12 14.54 0.16
N GLY A 288 -13.39 13.43 0.08
CA GLY A 288 -12.45 13.15 -1.01
C GLY A 288 -13.15 12.73 -2.31
N GLU A 289 -12.34 12.28 -3.28
CA GLU A 289 -12.82 11.95 -4.63
C GLU A 289 -13.71 10.70 -4.68
N ARG A 290 -13.37 9.68 -3.86
CA ARG A 290 -14.06 8.39 -3.87
C ARG A 290 -13.85 7.61 -2.58
N VAL A 291 -14.93 7.08 -2.01
CA VAL A 291 -14.91 6.02 -1.00
C VAL A 291 -15.66 4.79 -1.54
N PHE A 292 -15.18 3.60 -1.18
CA PHE A 292 -15.82 2.34 -1.57
C PHE A 292 -15.45 1.22 -0.59
N VAL A 293 -16.31 0.24 -0.45
CA VAL A 293 -15.98 -1.04 0.19
C VAL A 293 -15.32 -1.92 -0.85
N ALA A 294 -14.07 -2.32 -0.59
CA ALA A 294 -13.32 -3.17 -1.51
C ALA A 294 -13.92 -4.58 -1.57
N ASP A 295 -13.94 -5.18 -2.75
CA ASP A 295 -14.31 -6.58 -2.98
C ASP A 295 -13.09 -7.40 -3.40
N ASP A 296 -13.13 -8.72 -3.11
CA ASP A 296 -12.09 -9.64 -3.53
C ASP A 296 -11.94 -9.66 -5.05
N GLY A 297 -10.70 -9.49 -5.52
CA GLY A 297 -10.37 -9.39 -6.94
C GLY A 297 -10.52 -8.00 -7.53
N GLN A 298 -11.11 -7.06 -6.81
CA GLN A 298 -11.15 -5.67 -7.27
C GLN A 298 -9.74 -5.13 -7.41
N ALA A 299 -9.47 -4.50 -8.55
CA ALA A 299 -8.21 -3.83 -8.80
C ALA A 299 -8.45 -2.36 -9.13
N ILE A 300 -7.64 -1.48 -8.58
CA ILE A 300 -7.70 -0.05 -8.84
C ILE A 300 -6.33 0.46 -9.24
N ASP A 301 -6.30 1.40 -10.17
CA ASP A 301 -5.09 2.11 -10.52
C ASP A 301 -5.00 3.40 -9.68
N VAL A 302 -3.80 3.63 -9.13
CA VAL A 302 -3.44 4.87 -8.43
C VAL A 302 -2.61 5.67 -9.42
N PRO A 303 -3.23 6.63 -10.17
CA PRO A 303 -2.51 7.48 -11.10
C PRO A 303 -1.59 8.44 -10.35
N PHE A 304 -0.67 9.05 -11.05
CA PHE A 304 0.07 10.17 -10.49
C PHE A 304 -0.87 11.36 -10.25
N PRO A 305 -0.64 12.17 -9.21
CA PRO A 305 -1.53 13.29 -8.87
C PRO A 305 -1.70 14.34 -9.99
N ASP A 306 -0.71 14.43 -10.89
CA ASP A 306 -0.68 15.32 -12.04
C ASP A 306 -0.98 14.62 -13.39
N ALA A 307 -1.51 13.41 -13.37
CA ALA A 307 -1.97 12.71 -14.57
C ALA A 307 -3.33 13.30 -14.99
N GLU A 308 -3.36 13.87 -16.21
CA GLU A 308 -4.59 14.30 -16.89
C GLU A 308 -5.33 13.10 -17.49
#